data_c31dfaf17e7a8b2c8e5d5cc7ea4f68f8
#
_entry.id   c31dfaf17e7a8b2c8e5d5cc7ea4f68f8
#
_cell.length_a   1.000
_cell.length_b   1.000
_cell.length_c   1.000
_cell.angle_alpha   90.00
_cell.angle_beta   90.00
_cell.angle_gamma   90.00
#
_symmetry.space_group_name_H-M   'P 1'
#
loop_
_entity.id
_entity.type
_entity.pdbx_description
1 polymer ?
#
loop_
_entity_poly.entity_id
_entity_poly.type
_entity_poly.pdbx_seq_one_letter_code
_entity_poly.pdbx_strand_id
1 'polypeptide(L)'
;MILFINYLWNLAFVFMLWVSLSHTGHLLIDATNEIPSNEAKIANIFLNCLMKYQRNNPFRRIINDNAPLILLLKVLDHLQKLNGDSKLFILEIPFLLCWRDDDYNALTHYILEFRKAYPSFAYSKELIYEKCLKLLKTTNTKRFKLSQVCEEAVDEYIRKMRITGIISLRGNGRFIDFNTFEKSKIDYVLEHYSLYEKFDDKRAYFEYMGEIDSHILEIKEQNYTNKDGLKQKTLQSFATQYSKEQIYQELSILSHKNKTSKDEILRFIPEPVRFEFLTAIALKQHFGDLDIMPNYSIDDEGLPKCFAGGNKPDIICKDKESKSIVEVSLICGKGQVNNELLPITRHLKELINSSQNSHLKHSFFAIFIAPKIYEDSKRYVKFIKFDEGLEIKNMDILEFIQNIKIAYTQNQVIKNLCIQRNLG
;
A
#
# COMPACT_ATOMS: atom_id res chain seq x y z
N MET A 1 -14.99 17.21 -13.39
CA MET A 1 -16.03 16.20 -13.07
C MET A 1 -15.44 14.79 -12.85
N ILE A 2 -14.40 14.35 -13.53
CA ILE A 2 -13.70 13.08 -13.24
C ILE A 2 -12.73 13.23 -12.05
N LEU A 3 -12.05 14.36 -11.86
CA LEU A 3 -11.42 14.72 -10.58
C LEU A 3 -12.46 14.73 -9.44
N PHE A 4 -13.69 15.17 -9.72
CA PHE A 4 -14.83 15.10 -8.80
C PHE A 4 -15.34 13.65 -8.64
N ILE A 5 -15.25 12.81 -9.66
CA ILE A 5 -15.56 11.38 -9.61
C ILE A 5 -14.50 10.63 -8.82
N ASN A 6 -13.20 10.93 -8.98
CA ASN A 6 -12.12 10.38 -8.16
C ASN A 6 -12.18 10.91 -6.72
N TYR A 7 -12.49 12.18 -6.52
CA TYR A 7 -12.71 12.77 -5.21
C TYR A 7 -13.94 12.17 -4.52
N LEU A 8 -15.06 12.00 -5.24
CA LEU A 8 -16.26 11.31 -4.72
C LEU A 8 -16.03 9.81 -4.52
N TRP A 9 -15.18 9.17 -5.33
CA TRP A 9 -14.78 7.78 -5.12
C TRP A 9 -13.90 7.66 -3.87
N ASN A 10 -12.96 8.58 -3.68
CA ASN A 10 -12.17 8.66 -2.46
C ASN A 10 -13.05 9.04 -1.25
N LEU A 11 -14.00 9.95 -1.41
CA LEU A 11 -14.93 10.33 -0.33
C LEU A 11 -15.92 9.19 -0.02
N ALA A 12 -16.45 8.51 -1.02
CA ALA A 12 -17.31 7.35 -0.83
C ALA A 12 -16.53 6.16 -0.24
N PHE A 13 -15.28 5.94 -0.68
CA PHE A 13 -14.39 4.93 -0.12
C PHE A 13 -13.98 5.28 1.32
N VAL A 14 -13.60 6.52 1.60
CA VAL A 14 -13.29 7.01 2.94
C VAL A 14 -14.54 7.04 3.80
N PHE A 15 -15.71 7.39 3.26
CA PHE A 15 -16.99 7.35 3.98
C PHE A 15 -17.41 5.91 4.26
N MET A 16 -17.27 4.99 3.31
CA MET A 16 -17.52 3.56 3.51
C MET A 16 -16.53 2.93 4.49
N LEU A 17 -15.26 3.32 4.41
CA LEU A 17 -14.25 2.94 5.39
C LEU A 17 -14.55 3.54 6.76
N TRP A 18 -14.98 4.80 6.83
CA TRP A 18 -15.37 5.48 8.08
C TRP A 18 -16.65 4.88 8.67
N VAL A 19 -17.62 4.54 7.85
CA VAL A 19 -18.86 3.85 8.24
C VAL A 19 -18.55 2.42 8.69
N SER A 20 -17.74 1.69 7.95
CA SER A 20 -17.22 0.37 8.33
C SER A 20 -16.39 0.47 9.61
N LEU A 21 -15.51 1.44 9.73
CA LEU A 21 -14.72 1.70 10.94
C LEU A 21 -15.54 2.26 12.11
N SER A 22 -16.58 3.06 11.89
CA SER A 22 -17.43 3.56 12.98
C SER A 22 -18.42 2.51 13.51
N HIS A 23 -18.98 1.70 12.63
CA HIS A 23 -19.80 0.54 13.03
C HIS A 23 -18.93 -0.59 13.57
N THR A 24 -17.81 -0.90 12.92
CA THR A 24 -16.80 -1.86 13.38
C THR A 24 -16.05 -1.34 14.60
N GLY A 25 -15.84 -0.02 14.70
CA GLY A 25 -15.22 0.59 15.86
C GLY A 25 -16.08 0.40 17.12
N HIS A 26 -17.39 0.50 17.04
CA HIS A 26 -18.28 0.14 18.15
C HIS A 26 -18.31 -1.38 18.39
N LEU A 27 -18.42 -2.21 17.35
CA LEU A 27 -18.42 -3.67 17.46
C LEU A 27 -17.03 -4.25 17.80
N LEU A 28 -15.94 -3.66 17.31
CA LEU A 28 -14.56 -4.07 17.66
C LEU A 28 -14.14 -3.53 19.04
N ILE A 29 -14.64 -2.39 19.49
CA ILE A 29 -14.42 -1.87 20.84
C ILE A 29 -15.23 -2.71 21.85
N ASP A 30 -16.43 -3.18 21.50
CA ASP A 30 -17.24 -4.04 22.36
C ASP A 30 -16.79 -5.51 22.33
N ALA A 31 -16.22 -6.00 21.22
CA ALA A 31 -15.74 -7.38 21.06
C ALA A 31 -14.27 -7.58 21.43
N THR A 32 -13.48 -6.50 21.48
CA THR A 32 -12.06 -6.60 21.83
C THR A 32 -11.63 -5.33 22.58
N ASN A 33 -11.43 -5.43 23.88
CA ASN A 33 -10.58 -4.50 24.63
C ASN A 33 -9.12 -4.52 24.13
N GLU A 34 -8.84 -5.22 23.04
CA GLU A 34 -7.60 -5.29 22.32
C GLU A 34 -7.89 -5.11 20.84
N ILE A 35 -7.62 -3.92 20.29
CA ILE A 35 -7.45 -3.78 18.83
C ILE A 35 -6.20 -4.60 18.51
N PRO A 36 -6.35 -5.77 17.89
CA PRO A 36 -5.16 -6.54 17.56
C PRO A 36 -4.46 -5.83 16.42
N SER A 37 -3.31 -5.34 16.72
CA SER A 37 -2.30 -4.71 15.89
C SER A 37 -1.66 -5.64 14.85
N ASN A 38 -2.45 -6.45 14.15
CA ASN A 38 -1.91 -7.42 13.22
C ASN A 38 -2.11 -6.92 11.79
N GLU A 39 -1.01 -6.84 11.02
CA GLU A 39 -0.93 -6.42 9.60
C GLU A 39 -2.00 -7.09 8.73
N ALA A 40 -2.22 -8.40 8.94
CA ALA A 40 -3.25 -9.18 8.27
C ALA A 40 -4.67 -8.58 8.46
N LYS A 41 -4.92 -7.85 9.55
CA LYS A 41 -6.26 -7.31 9.84
C LYS A 41 -6.60 -6.08 9.01
N ILE A 42 -5.65 -5.21 8.72
CA ILE A 42 -5.90 -4.02 7.90
C ILE A 42 -6.21 -4.42 6.46
N ALA A 43 -5.40 -5.32 5.87
CA ALA A 43 -5.67 -5.86 4.55
C ALA A 43 -7.03 -6.59 4.51
N ASN A 44 -7.38 -7.34 5.56
CA ASN A 44 -8.66 -8.03 5.68
C ASN A 44 -9.85 -7.05 5.82
N ILE A 45 -9.69 -5.92 6.52
CA ILE A 45 -10.72 -4.85 6.58
C ILE A 45 -10.94 -4.26 5.19
N PHE A 46 -9.86 -3.93 4.45
CA PHE A 46 -9.99 -3.46 3.08
C PHE A 46 -10.62 -4.51 2.16
N LEU A 47 -10.26 -5.78 2.34
CA LEU A 47 -10.87 -6.88 1.59
C LEU A 47 -12.36 -6.97 1.88
N ASN A 48 -12.75 -6.98 3.17
CA ASN A 48 -14.16 -7.01 3.58
C ASN A 48 -14.99 -5.87 2.98
N CYS A 49 -14.42 -4.67 2.90
CA CYS A 49 -15.08 -3.53 2.29
C CYS A 49 -15.16 -3.66 0.75
N LEU A 50 -14.06 -4.06 0.09
CA LEU A 50 -13.99 -4.05 -1.37
C LEU A 50 -14.69 -5.23 -2.02
N MET A 51 -14.77 -6.40 -1.37
CA MET A 51 -15.55 -7.54 -1.89
C MET A 51 -17.06 -7.27 -1.91
N LYS A 52 -17.55 -6.36 -1.07
CA LYS A 52 -18.96 -5.94 -0.99
C LYS A 52 -19.26 -4.66 -1.77
N TYR A 53 -18.23 -3.86 -2.07
CA TYR A 53 -18.42 -2.57 -2.72
C TYR A 53 -18.95 -2.70 -4.14
N GLN A 54 -20.06 -1.97 -4.41
CA GLN A 54 -20.69 -1.87 -5.72
C GLN A 54 -20.47 -0.47 -6.30
N ARG A 55 -20.16 -0.39 -7.59
CA ARG A 55 -19.95 0.90 -8.28
C ARG A 55 -21.24 1.71 -8.39
N ASN A 56 -22.32 1.06 -8.78
CA ASN A 56 -23.68 1.61 -8.73
C ASN A 56 -24.35 1.15 -7.43
N ASN A 57 -24.60 2.07 -6.53
CA ASN A 57 -25.17 1.79 -5.21
C ASN A 57 -26.12 2.94 -4.80
N PRO A 58 -26.93 2.79 -3.75
CA PRO A 58 -27.91 3.80 -3.36
C PRO A 58 -27.35 5.17 -3.02
N PHE A 59 -26.06 5.26 -2.68
CA PHE A 59 -25.35 6.53 -2.42
C PHE A 59 -24.69 7.12 -3.66
N ARG A 60 -24.51 6.31 -4.72
CA ARG A 60 -23.83 6.70 -5.94
C ARG A 60 -24.45 6.01 -7.16
N ARG A 61 -25.32 6.71 -7.86
CA ARG A 61 -25.95 6.21 -9.08
C ARG A 61 -25.08 6.47 -10.32
N ILE A 62 -24.56 5.40 -10.91
CA ILE A 62 -23.79 5.42 -12.17
C ILE A 62 -24.25 4.28 -13.08
N ILE A 63 -23.75 4.27 -14.31
CA ILE A 63 -24.16 3.30 -15.34
C ILE A 63 -23.49 1.92 -15.20
N ASN A 64 -22.46 1.80 -14.34
CA ASN A 64 -21.69 0.56 -14.21
C ASN A 64 -22.26 -0.26 -13.05
N ASP A 65 -23.04 -1.27 -13.37
CA ASP A 65 -23.67 -2.20 -12.42
C ASP A 65 -22.72 -3.40 -12.15
N ASN A 66 -21.68 -3.19 -11.36
CA ASN A 66 -20.76 -4.25 -10.96
C ASN A 66 -20.05 -3.97 -9.63
N ALA A 67 -19.49 -5.03 -9.04
CA ALA A 67 -18.57 -4.97 -7.91
C ALA A 67 -17.13 -5.09 -8.44
N PRO A 68 -16.30 -4.02 -8.40
CA PRO A 68 -15.04 -3.97 -9.16
C PRO A 68 -13.99 -5.00 -8.73
N LEU A 69 -13.92 -5.36 -7.45
CA LEU A 69 -13.02 -6.41 -6.98
C LEU A 69 -13.52 -7.79 -7.44
N ILE A 70 -14.79 -8.07 -7.26
CA ILE A 70 -15.38 -9.37 -7.63
C ILE A 70 -15.30 -9.58 -9.15
N LEU A 71 -15.59 -8.53 -9.94
CA LEU A 71 -15.44 -8.61 -11.39
C LEU A 71 -13.99 -8.94 -11.79
N LEU A 72 -13.00 -8.30 -11.15
CA LEU A 72 -11.59 -8.60 -11.38
C LEU A 72 -11.26 -10.06 -11.07
N LEU A 73 -11.62 -10.54 -9.88
CA LEU A 73 -11.31 -11.91 -9.45
C LEU A 73 -11.95 -12.94 -10.37
N LYS A 74 -13.21 -12.73 -10.79
CA LYS A 74 -13.90 -13.59 -11.75
C LYS A 74 -13.22 -13.59 -13.12
N VAL A 75 -12.77 -12.43 -13.61
CA VAL A 75 -12.04 -12.33 -14.89
C VAL A 75 -10.72 -13.07 -14.81
N LEU A 76 -9.94 -12.90 -13.73
CA LEU A 76 -8.67 -13.62 -13.55
C LEU A 76 -8.89 -15.13 -13.48
N ASP A 77 -9.87 -15.60 -12.71
CA ASP A 77 -10.23 -17.01 -12.59
C ASP A 77 -10.68 -17.60 -13.95
N HIS A 78 -11.47 -16.83 -14.71
CA HIS A 78 -11.96 -17.26 -16.02
C HIS A 78 -10.86 -17.26 -17.08
N LEU A 79 -9.94 -16.29 -17.05
CA LEU A 79 -8.72 -16.30 -17.88
C LEU A 79 -7.88 -17.56 -17.60
N GLN A 80 -7.70 -17.93 -16.32
CA GLN A 80 -7.00 -19.17 -15.94
C GLN A 80 -7.68 -20.41 -16.53
N LYS A 81 -9.00 -20.48 -16.46
CA LYS A 81 -9.78 -21.61 -16.97
C LYS A 81 -9.74 -21.73 -18.50
N LEU A 82 -9.82 -20.62 -19.22
CA LEU A 82 -9.88 -20.59 -20.68
C LEU A 82 -8.52 -20.60 -21.37
N ASN A 83 -7.52 -19.96 -20.75
CA ASN A 83 -6.22 -19.70 -21.38
C ASN A 83 -5.03 -20.29 -20.62
N GLY A 84 -5.27 -20.92 -19.46
CA GLY A 84 -4.23 -21.47 -18.60
C GLY A 84 -3.34 -20.42 -17.90
N ASP A 85 -3.67 -19.14 -18.02
CA ASP A 85 -2.93 -18.03 -17.41
C ASP A 85 -3.91 -16.95 -16.93
N SER A 86 -3.89 -16.65 -15.61
CA SER A 86 -4.78 -15.67 -14.97
C SER A 86 -4.34 -14.22 -15.19
N LYS A 87 -3.13 -13.99 -15.73
CA LYS A 87 -2.55 -12.63 -15.82
C LYS A 87 -3.37 -11.69 -16.70
N LEU A 88 -3.72 -10.54 -16.15
CA LEU A 88 -4.35 -9.44 -16.86
C LEU A 88 -3.34 -8.32 -17.10
N PHE A 89 -3.16 -7.92 -18.35
CA PHE A 89 -2.22 -6.86 -18.71
C PHE A 89 -2.74 -5.50 -18.25
N ILE A 90 -1.87 -4.66 -17.73
CA ILE A 90 -2.26 -3.36 -17.15
C ILE A 90 -3.04 -2.50 -18.14
N LEU A 91 -2.65 -2.49 -19.42
CA LEU A 91 -3.39 -1.77 -20.45
C LEU A 91 -4.79 -2.35 -20.76
N GLU A 92 -5.15 -3.51 -20.23
CA GLU A 92 -6.50 -4.09 -20.34
C GLU A 92 -7.41 -3.71 -19.16
N ILE A 93 -6.85 -3.19 -18.07
CA ILE A 93 -7.63 -2.71 -16.90
C ILE A 93 -8.70 -1.68 -17.30
N PRO A 94 -8.46 -0.73 -18.24
CA PRO A 94 -9.52 0.17 -18.71
C PRO A 94 -10.78 -0.55 -19.20
N PHE A 95 -10.70 -1.76 -19.75
CA PHE A 95 -11.88 -2.52 -20.16
C PHE A 95 -12.76 -2.88 -18.96
N LEU A 96 -12.15 -3.32 -17.82
CA LEU A 96 -12.89 -3.56 -16.58
C LEU A 96 -13.53 -2.29 -16.05
N LEU A 97 -12.79 -1.18 -16.11
CA LEU A 97 -13.26 0.13 -15.63
C LEU A 97 -14.41 0.68 -16.47
N CYS A 98 -14.44 0.38 -17.76
CA CYS A 98 -15.47 0.82 -18.70
C CYS A 98 -16.61 -0.20 -18.87
N TRP A 99 -16.47 -1.43 -18.32
CA TRP A 99 -17.50 -2.47 -18.40
C TRP A 99 -18.76 -2.07 -17.64
N ARG A 100 -19.94 -2.37 -18.19
CA ARG A 100 -21.21 -1.78 -17.71
C ARG A 100 -21.94 -2.63 -16.69
N ASP A 101 -21.78 -3.94 -16.76
CA ASP A 101 -22.47 -4.93 -15.92
C ASP A 101 -21.44 -5.85 -15.21
N ASP A 102 -21.91 -6.92 -14.59
CA ASP A 102 -21.08 -7.93 -13.92
C ASP A 102 -20.83 -9.20 -14.77
N ASP A 103 -21.17 -9.18 -16.07
CA ASP A 103 -20.91 -10.29 -16.97
C ASP A 103 -19.41 -10.46 -17.26
N TYR A 104 -18.75 -11.14 -16.33
CA TYR A 104 -17.32 -11.45 -16.44
C TYR A 104 -17.01 -12.40 -17.60
N ASN A 105 -17.97 -13.26 -18.03
CA ASN A 105 -17.78 -14.16 -19.18
C ASN A 105 -17.63 -13.35 -20.45
N ALA A 106 -18.58 -12.45 -20.73
CA ALA A 106 -18.53 -11.57 -21.90
C ALA A 106 -17.27 -10.68 -21.86
N LEU A 107 -16.90 -10.14 -20.69
CA LEU A 107 -15.68 -9.34 -20.54
C LEU A 107 -14.42 -10.16 -20.81
N THR A 108 -14.31 -11.37 -20.28
CA THR A 108 -13.15 -12.24 -20.50
C THR A 108 -13.02 -12.61 -21.98
N HIS A 109 -14.12 -12.98 -22.64
CA HIS A 109 -14.11 -13.25 -24.07
C HIS A 109 -13.72 -12.03 -24.89
N TYR A 110 -14.22 -10.84 -24.52
CA TYR A 110 -13.80 -9.56 -25.15
C TYR A 110 -12.29 -9.33 -25.05
N ILE A 111 -11.70 -9.58 -23.88
CA ILE A 111 -10.25 -9.46 -23.65
C ILE A 111 -9.49 -10.50 -24.51
N LEU A 112 -9.93 -11.75 -24.54
CA LEU A 112 -9.27 -12.81 -25.33
C LEU A 112 -9.35 -12.55 -26.83
N GLU A 113 -10.49 -12.10 -27.34
CA GLU A 113 -10.64 -11.71 -28.74
C GLU A 113 -9.76 -10.49 -29.07
N PHE A 114 -9.67 -9.53 -28.15
CA PHE A 114 -8.77 -8.39 -28.30
C PHE A 114 -7.29 -8.84 -28.36
N ARG A 115 -6.86 -9.78 -27.50
CA ARG A 115 -5.52 -10.38 -27.53
C ARG A 115 -5.23 -11.12 -28.83
N LYS A 116 -6.22 -11.82 -29.40
CA LYS A 116 -6.08 -12.48 -30.71
C LYS A 116 -5.87 -11.48 -31.83
N ALA A 117 -6.62 -10.36 -31.81
CA ALA A 117 -6.50 -9.32 -32.80
C ALA A 117 -5.17 -8.54 -32.69
N TYR A 118 -4.61 -8.45 -31.49
CA TYR A 118 -3.38 -7.72 -31.19
C TYR A 118 -2.43 -8.59 -30.36
N PRO A 119 -1.71 -9.53 -30.99
CA PRO A 119 -0.85 -10.47 -30.29
C PRO A 119 0.34 -9.77 -29.62
N SER A 120 0.95 -10.47 -28.65
CA SER A 120 2.14 -10.02 -27.92
C SER A 120 1.94 -8.77 -27.03
N PHE A 121 0.70 -8.42 -26.70
CA PHE A 121 0.35 -7.23 -25.91
C PHE A 121 0.92 -5.91 -26.50
N ALA A 122 1.14 -5.87 -27.83
CA ALA A 122 1.70 -4.74 -28.54
C ALA A 122 0.62 -3.76 -29.01
N TYR A 123 -0.11 -3.17 -28.07
CA TYR A 123 -1.13 -2.16 -28.35
C TYR A 123 -0.88 -0.85 -27.59
N SER A 124 -1.28 0.26 -28.22
CA SER A 124 -1.11 1.59 -27.64
C SER A 124 -2.25 1.97 -26.71
N LYS A 125 -2.00 2.95 -25.85
CA LYS A 125 -3.04 3.54 -25.00
C LYS A 125 -4.20 4.16 -25.80
N GLU A 126 -3.89 4.73 -26.96
CA GLU A 126 -4.87 5.33 -27.85
C GLU A 126 -5.85 4.29 -28.40
N LEU A 127 -5.35 3.10 -28.77
CA LEU A 127 -6.20 1.99 -29.22
C LEU A 127 -7.12 1.52 -28.10
N ILE A 128 -6.57 1.32 -26.88
CA ILE A 128 -7.36 0.97 -25.70
C ILE A 128 -8.42 2.03 -25.41
N TYR A 129 -8.03 3.29 -25.45
CA TYR A 129 -8.94 4.41 -25.23
C TYR A 129 -10.11 4.45 -26.22
N GLU A 130 -9.85 4.23 -27.52
CA GLU A 130 -10.89 4.12 -28.55
C GLU A 130 -11.90 3.00 -28.21
N LYS A 131 -11.41 1.83 -27.81
CA LYS A 131 -12.26 0.71 -27.39
C LYS A 131 -13.07 1.05 -26.14
N CYS A 132 -12.47 1.72 -25.18
CA CYS A 132 -13.16 2.17 -23.96
C CYS A 132 -14.29 3.16 -24.27
N LEU A 133 -14.10 4.11 -25.19
CA LEU A 133 -15.17 5.02 -25.60
C LEU A 133 -16.34 4.27 -26.25
N LYS A 134 -16.07 3.20 -27.02
CA LYS A 134 -17.12 2.33 -27.57
C LYS A 134 -17.89 1.58 -26.49
N LEU A 135 -17.19 1.02 -25.48
CA LEU A 135 -17.82 0.36 -24.33
C LEU A 135 -18.70 1.33 -23.53
N LEU A 136 -18.23 2.54 -23.33
CA LEU A 136 -18.98 3.63 -22.65
C LEU A 136 -20.12 4.21 -23.53
N LYS A 137 -20.19 3.84 -24.81
CA LYS A 137 -21.15 4.39 -25.80
C LYS A 137 -21.11 5.92 -25.83
N THR A 138 -19.91 6.50 -25.91
CA THR A 138 -19.71 7.95 -25.86
C THR A 138 -18.64 8.40 -26.84
N THR A 139 -18.78 9.62 -27.35
CA THR A 139 -17.77 10.34 -28.14
C THR A 139 -17.20 11.55 -27.40
N ASN A 140 -17.60 11.75 -26.15
CA ASN A 140 -17.23 12.94 -25.36
C ASN A 140 -15.82 12.80 -24.74
N THR A 141 -14.80 13.09 -25.56
CA THR A 141 -13.38 13.06 -25.14
C THR A 141 -13.01 14.14 -24.13
N LYS A 142 -13.79 15.24 -24.04
CA LYS A 142 -13.57 16.28 -23.00
C LYS A 142 -13.94 15.77 -21.62
N ARG A 143 -14.97 14.92 -21.53
CA ARG A 143 -15.41 14.30 -20.27
C ARG A 143 -14.55 13.10 -19.89
N PHE A 144 -14.13 12.31 -20.86
CA PHE A 144 -13.35 11.09 -20.69
C PHE A 144 -11.98 11.27 -21.36
N LYS A 145 -11.05 11.95 -20.70
CA LYS A 145 -9.71 12.17 -21.23
C LYS A 145 -8.91 10.87 -21.24
N LEU A 146 -8.03 10.68 -22.23
CA LEU A 146 -7.17 9.53 -22.35
C LEU A 146 -6.36 9.27 -21.06
N SER A 147 -5.68 10.31 -20.54
CA SER A 147 -4.89 10.17 -19.29
C SER A 147 -5.73 9.69 -18.10
N GLN A 148 -6.99 10.15 -18.03
CA GLN A 148 -7.89 9.79 -16.94
C GLN A 148 -8.39 8.34 -17.04
N VAL A 149 -8.71 7.88 -18.25
CA VAL A 149 -9.26 6.54 -18.49
C VAL A 149 -8.16 5.48 -18.48
N CYS A 150 -7.02 5.77 -19.13
CA CYS A 150 -5.98 4.77 -19.38
C CYS A 150 -4.74 4.89 -18.46
N GLU A 151 -4.69 5.91 -17.58
CA GLU A 151 -3.56 6.10 -16.67
C GLU A 151 -4.03 6.30 -15.23
N GLU A 152 -4.58 7.49 -14.89
CA GLU A 152 -4.94 7.86 -13.52
C GLU A 152 -5.91 6.86 -12.86
N ALA A 153 -6.98 6.48 -13.59
CA ALA A 153 -7.97 5.53 -13.08
C ALA A 153 -7.39 4.12 -12.95
N VAL A 154 -6.48 3.72 -13.83
CA VAL A 154 -5.79 2.42 -13.79
C VAL A 154 -4.89 2.34 -12.57
N ASP A 155 -4.03 3.35 -12.36
CA ASP A 155 -3.10 3.40 -11.24
C ASP A 155 -3.86 3.37 -9.90
N GLU A 156 -4.94 4.15 -9.81
CA GLU A 156 -5.78 4.18 -8.62
C GLU A 156 -6.50 2.84 -8.38
N TYR A 157 -7.03 2.23 -9.44
CA TYR A 157 -7.70 0.93 -9.35
C TYR A 157 -6.73 -0.14 -8.84
N ILE A 158 -5.54 -0.25 -9.42
CA ILE A 158 -4.54 -1.24 -9.04
C ILE A 158 -4.12 -1.05 -7.57
N ARG A 159 -3.84 0.19 -7.14
CA ARG A 159 -3.52 0.46 -5.73
C ARG A 159 -4.62 -0.01 -4.78
N LYS A 160 -5.89 0.26 -5.12
CA LYS A 160 -7.04 -0.18 -4.32
C LYS A 160 -7.21 -1.69 -4.29
N MET A 161 -7.00 -2.38 -5.42
CA MET A 161 -7.06 -3.84 -5.44
C MET A 161 -5.91 -4.46 -4.65
N ARG A 162 -4.70 -3.90 -4.75
CA ARG A 162 -3.53 -4.42 -4.02
C ARG A 162 -3.60 -4.24 -2.51
N ILE A 163 -4.24 -3.18 -1.99
CA ILE A 163 -4.36 -2.97 -0.53
C ILE A 163 -5.15 -4.08 0.17
N THR A 164 -5.96 -4.84 -0.55
CA THR A 164 -6.66 -6.04 -0.05
C THR A 164 -5.71 -7.19 0.25
N GLY A 165 -4.49 -7.15 -0.26
CA GLY A 165 -3.48 -8.19 -0.14
C GLY A 165 -3.65 -9.38 -1.08
N ILE A 166 -4.80 -9.55 -1.76
CA ILE A 166 -5.10 -10.72 -2.61
C ILE A 166 -4.66 -10.56 -4.08
N ILE A 167 -4.15 -9.40 -4.46
CA ILE A 167 -3.69 -9.10 -5.82
C ILE A 167 -2.20 -8.77 -5.81
N SER A 168 -1.46 -9.40 -6.72
CA SER A 168 -0.03 -9.20 -6.98
C SER A 168 0.23 -8.56 -8.34
N LEU A 169 1.41 -7.94 -8.46
CA LEU A 169 1.96 -7.50 -9.74
C LEU A 169 2.90 -8.57 -10.29
N ARG A 170 2.85 -8.80 -11.60
CA ARG A 170 3.74 -9.73 -12.30
C ARG A 170 4.52 -9.02 -13.41
N GLY A 171 5.66 -9.62 -13.80
CA GLY A 171 6.42 -9.16 -14.94
C GLY A 171 6.88 -7.69 -14.83
N ASN A 172 7.48 -7.32 -13.72
CA ASN A 172 7.92 -5.95 -13.43
C ASN A 172 6.78 -4.92 -13.55
N GLY A 173 5.61 -5.23 -12.97
CA GLY A 173 4.48 -4.33 -12.95
C GLY A 173 3.64 -4.30 -14.25
N ARG A 174 3.89 -5.19 -15.21
CA ARG A 174 3.14 -5.22 -16.49
C ARG A 174 1.79 -5.91 -16.37
N PHE A 175 1.62 -6.84 -15.44
CA PHE A 175 0.42 -7.62 -15.24
C PHE A 175 -0.04 -7.58 -13.80
N ILE A 176 -1.34 -7.71 -13.60
CA ILE A 176 -1.92 -8.05 -12.30
C ILE A 176 -2.37 -9.51 -12.31
N ASP A 177 -2.33 -10.13 -11.14
CA ASP A 177 -2.65 -11.53 -10.94
C ASP A 177 -3.06 -11.79 -9.50
N PHE A 178 -3.50 -12.99 -9.19
CA PHE A 178 -3.73 -13.45 -7.83
C PHE A 178 -2.43 -13.46 -7.01
N ASN A 179 -2.52 -13.04 -5.75
CA ASN A 179 -1.48 -13.32 -4.77
C ASN A 179 -1.64 -14.75 -4.26
N THR A 180 -0.75 -15.64 -4.67
CA THR A 180 -0.86 -17.07 -4.33
C THR A 180 -0.73 -17.34 -2.83
N PHE A 181 -0.10 -16.44 -2.05
CA PHE A 181 -0.07 -16.55 -0.59
C PHE A 181 -1.46 -16.46 0.04
N GLU A 182 -2.40 -15.80 -0.62
CA GLU A 182 -3.76 -15.56 -0.14
C GLU A 182 -4.81 -16.44 -0.85
N LYS A 183 -4.37 -17.54 -1.49
CA LYS A 183 -5.27 -18.40 -2.30
C LYS A 183 -6.54 -18.80 -1.55
N SER A 184 -6.44 -19.19 -0.28
CA SER A 184 -7.61 -19.62 0.51
C SER A 184 -8.64 -18.49 0.69
N LYS A 185 -8.19 -17.23 0.81
CA LYS A 185 -9.10 -16.07 0.86
C LYS A 185 -9.73 -15.79 -0.49
N ILE A 186 -8.95 -15.92 -1.57
CA ILE A 186 -9.44 -15.73 -2.94
C ILE A 186 -10.53 -16.75 -3.26
N ASP A 187 -10.28 -18.01 -2.94
CA ASP A 187 -11.24 -19.10 -3.17
C ASP A 187 -12.54 -18.84 -2.37
N TYR A 188 -12.41 -18.46 -1.10
CA TYR A 188 -13.55 -18.11 -0.25
C TYR A 188 -14.36 -16.93 -0.80
N VAL A 189 -13.71 -15.86 -1.23
CA VAL A 189 -14.39 -14.68 -1.80
C VAL A 189 -15.10 -15.05 -3.10
N LEU A 190 -14.49 -15.84 -3.97
CA LEU A 190 -15.09 -16.30 -5.21
C LEU A 190 -16.30 -17.24 -4.97
N GLU A 191 -16.27 -18.05 -3.91
CA GLU A 191 -17.36 -18.96 -3.55
C GLU A 191 -18.56 -18.20 -2.96
N HIS A 192 -18.32 -17.26 -2.05
CA HIS A 192 -19.39 -16.66 -1.21
C HIS A 192 -19.87 -15.28 -1.70
N TYR A 193 -19.04 -14.53 -2.46
CA TYR A 193 -19.33 -13.17 -2.90
C TYR A 193 -19.45 -13.02 -4.41
N SER A 194 -19.58 -14.13 -5.15
CA SER A 194 -19.64 -14.10 -6.61
C SER A 194 -20.98 -13.64 -7.19
N LEU A 195 -22.06 -13.66 -6.41
CA LEU A 195 -23.37 -13.19 -6.86
C LEU A 195 -23.47 -11.68 -6.68
N TYR A 196 -23.84 -10.97 -7.76
CA TYR A 196 -24.10 -9.55 -7.74
C TYR A 196 -25.58 -9.30 -7.47
N GLU A 197 -25.89 -8.75 -6.29
CA GLU A 197 -27.23 -8.29 -5.92
C GLU A 197 -27.26 -6.77 -5.87
N LYS A 198 -28.15 -6.15 -6.64
CA LYS A 198 -28.30 -4.71 -6.67
C LYS A 198 -29.09 -4.22 -5.47
N PHE A 199 -28.54 -3.25 -4.77
CA PHE A 199 -29.22 -2.56 -3.67
C PHE A 199 -29.90 -1.28 -4.15
N ASP A 200 -31.16 -1.09 -3.84
CA ASP A 200 -31.90 0.15 -4.08
C ASP A 200 -32.13 0.96 -2.78
N ASP A 201 -32.21 0.29 -1.64
CA ASP A 201 -32.35 0.92 -0.34
C ASP A 201 -31.01 1.26 0.31
N LYS A 202 -30.90 2.50 0.82
CA LYS A 202 -29.66 3.00 1.45
C LYS A 202 -29.33 2.29 2.75
N ARG A 203 -30.35 1.97 3.55
CA ARG A 203 -30.14 1.35 4.86
C ARG A 203 -29.69 -0.09 4.69
N ALA A 204 -30.35 -0.86 3.80
CA ALA A 204 -29.96 -2.23 3.48
C ALA A 204 -28.53 -2.31 2.95
N TYR A 205 -28.13 -1.40 2.05
CA TYR A 205 -26.77 -1.35 1.55
C TYR A 205 -25.75 -0.96 2.63
N PHE A 206 -26.14 -0.04 3.53
CA PHE A 206 -25.30 0.36 4.65
C PHE A 206 -25.06 -0.80 5.63
N GLU A 207 -26.13 -1.54 5.99
CA GLU A 207 -26.06 -2.73 6.85
C GLU A 207 -25.17 -3.82 6.20
N TYR A 208 -25.39 -4.11 4.90
CA TYR A 208 -24.55 -5.03 4.13
C TYR A 208 -23.06 -4.65 4.11
N MET A 209 -22.75 -3.36 3.90
CA MET A 209 -21.36 -2.88 3.91
C MET A 209 -20.74 -2.90 5.31
N GLY A 210 -21.54 -2.68 6.37
CA GLY A 210 -21.11 -2.64 7.76
C GLY A 210 -20.88 -4.02 8.39
N GLU A 211 -21.52 -5.06 7.85
CA GLU A 211 -21.32 -6.43 8.32
C GLU A 211 -19.89 -6.90 8.11
N ILE A 212 -19.29 -7.49 9.16
CA ILE A 212 -17.93 -8.04 9.08
C ILE A 212 -18.04 -9.54 8.91
N ASP A 213 -17.42 -10.03 7.85
CA ASP A 213 -17.21 -11.44 7.67
C ASP A 213 -16.06 -11.92 8.57
N SER A 214 -16.42 -12.48 9.73
CA SER A 214 -15.44 -12.99 10.70
C SER A 214 -14.57 -14.11 10.11
N HIS A 215 -15.09 -14.89 9.16
CA HIS A 215 -14.33 -15.97 8.54
C HIS A 215 -13.14 -15.43 7.74
N ILE A 216 -13.31 -14.35 6.97
CA ILE A 216 -12.19 -13.66 6.27
C ILE A 216 -11.08 -13.26 7.24
N LEU A 217 -11.44 -12.88 8.49
CA LEU A 217 -10.44 -12.48 9.49
C LEU A 217 -9.65 -13.66 10.06
N GLU A 218 -10.22 -14.86 10.01
CA GLU A 218 -9.63 -16.10 10.54
C GLU A 218 -8.79 -16.86 9.51
N ILE A 219 -9.06 -16.67 8.21
CA ILE A 219 -8.28 -17.33 7.15
C ILE A 219 -6.83 -16.86 7.22
N LYS A 220 -5.94 -17.80 7.47
CA LYS A 220 -4.50 -17.56 7.48
C LYS A 220 -3.93 -17.64 6.07
N GLU A 221 -2.91 -16.83 5.82
CA GLU A 221 -2.07 -16.98 4.62
C GLU A 221 -1.50 -18.40 4.57
N GLN A 222 -1.32 -18.91 3.35
CA GLN A 222 -0.61 -20.18 3.19
C GLN A 222 0.82 -20.06 3.73
N ASN A 223 1.25 -21.05 4.51
CA ASN A 223 2.59 -21.07 5.10
C ASN A 223 3.64 -21.19 3.99
N TYR A 224 4.31 -20.10 3.73
CA TYR A 224 5.49 -20.05 2.87
C TYR A 224 6.73 -20.05 3.74
N THR A 225 7.59 -21.04 3.55
CA THR A 225 8.73 -21.33 4.45
C THR A 225 9.85 -20.30 4.43
N ASN A 226 9.84 -19.29 3.50
CA ASN A 226 10.93 -18.33 3.38
C ASN A 226 10.49 -16.93 2.93
N LYS A 227 9.48 -16.35 3.59
CA LYS A 227 9.02 -14.97 3.27
C LYS A 227 10.10 -13.92 3.50
N ASP A 228 10.87 -14.04 4.59
CA ASP A 228 11.92 -13.08 4.91
C ASP A 228 13.06 -13.14 3.88
N GLY A 229 13.43 -14.31 3.40
CA GLY A 229 14.41 -14.45 2.32
C GLY A 229 13.93 -13.83 1.00
N LEU A 230 12.65 -14.00 0.67
CA LEU A 230 12.05 -13.35 -0.51
C LEU A 230 12.05 -11.83 -0.35
N LYS A 231 11.66 -11.31 0.82
CA LYS A 231 11.68 -9.87 1.14
C LYS A 231 13.08 -9.28 0.97
N GLN A 232 14.09 -9.93 1.55
CA GLN A 232 15.49 -9.49 1.45
C GLN A 232 16.01 -9.53 0.00
N LYS A 233 15.66 -10.58 -0.76
CA LYS A 233 16.02 -10.70 -2.18
C LYS A 233 15.41 -9.56 -3.00
N THR A 234 14.13 -9.24 -2.77
CA THR A 234 13.43 -8.15 -3.46
C THR A 234 14.04 -6.80 -3.08
N LEU A 235 14.28 -6.55 -1.78
CA LEU A 235 14.94 -5.32 -1.31
C LEU A 235 16.32 -5.14 -1.99
N GLN A 236 17.13 -6.20 -2.05
CA GLN A 236 18.44 -6.18 -2.70
C GLN A 236 18.32 -5.93 -4.21
N SER A 237 17.34 -6.55 -4.88
CA SER A 237 17.09 -6.34 -6.31
C SER A 237 16.78 -4.88 -6.62
N PHE A 238 15.88 -4.26 -5.87
CA PHE A 238 15.53 -2.85 -6.03
C PHE A 238 16.70 -1.92 -5.70
N ALA A 239 17.46 -2.22 -4.64
CA ALA A 239 18.66 -1.46 -4.29
C ALA A 239 19.75 -1.50 -5.40
N THR A 240 19.76 -2.56 -6.21
CA THR A 240 20.70 -2.71 -7.34
C THR A 240 20.16 -2.11 -8.64
N GLN A 241 18.86 -2.25 -8.92
CA GLN A 241 18.24 -1.80 -10.17
C GLN A 241 18.06 -0.29 -10.23
N TYR A 242 17.75 0.35 -9.11
CA TYR A 242 17.52 1.79 -9.04
C TYR A 242 18.80 2.52 -8.66
N SER A 243 19.06 3.64 -9.30
CA SER A 243 20.12 4.55 -8.84
C SER A 243 19.70 5.24 -7.54
N LYS A 244 20.67 5.73 -6.77
CA LYS A 244 20.40 6.51 -5.55
C LYS A 244 19.54 7.74 -5.86
N GLU A 245 19.80 8.39 -6.96
CA GLU A 245 19.10 9.60 -7.42
C GLU A 245 17.62 9.31 -7.72
N GLN A 246 17.32 8.16 -8.35
CA GLN A 246 15.93 7.74 -8.58
C GLN A 246 15.19 7.51 -7.25
N ILE A 247 15.82 6.83 -6.29
CA ILE A 247 15.23 6.63 -4.96
C ILE A 247 15.02 7.95 -4.22
N TYR A 248 15.97 8.90 -4.31
CA TYR A 248 15.78 10.22 -3.71
C TYR A 248 14.64 11.02 -4.36
N GLN A 249 14.49 10.92 -5.68
CA GLN A 249 13.37 11.53 -6.39
C GLN A 249 12.02 10.95 -5.93
N GLU A 250 11.93 9.63 -5.85
CA GLU A 250 10.72 8.94 -5.38
C GLU A 250 10.39 9.29 -3.91
N LEU A 251 11.38 9.34 -3.03
CA LEU A 251 11.20 9.83 -1.65
C LEU A 251 10.72 11.28 -1.63
N SER A 252 11.33 12.15 -2.46
CA SER A 252 10.96 13.57 -2.53
C SER A 252 9.53 13.78 -3.03
N ILE A 253 9.01 12.91 -3.89
CA ILE A 253 7.60 12.94 -4.34
C ILE A 253 6.65 12.86 -3.14
N LEU A 254 6.96 12.05 -2.13
CA LEU A 254 6.13 11.88 -0.92
C LEU A 254 6.04 13.14 -0.05
N SER A 255 6.96 14.09 -0.23
CA SER A 255 6.88 15.41 0.43
C SER A 255 5.86 16.35 -0.21
N HIS A 256 5.28 15.99 -1.36
CA HIS A 256 4.43 16.86 -2.15
C HIS A 256 3.05 16.24 -2.37
N LYS A 257 2.00 16.81 -1.80
CA LYS A 257 0.62 16.31 -1.89
C LYS A 257 0.06 16.13 -3.31
N ASN A 258 0.62 16.83 -4.31
CA ASN A 258 0.11 16.84 -5.68
C ASN A 258 1.01 16.09 -6.68
N LYS A 259 2.04 15.42 -6.19
CA LYS A 259 2.94 14.62 -7.04
C LYS A 259 2.68 13.14 -6.82
N THR A 260 2.64 12.38 -7.91
CA THR A 260 2.51 10.93 -7.90
C THR A 260 3.72 10.31 -8.61
N SER A 261 4.13 9.13 -8.16
CA SER A 261 5.16 8.36 -8.85
C SER A 261 4.70 8.01 -10.27
N LYS A 262 5.64 8.07 -11.21
CA LYS A 262 5.46 7.61 -12.60
C LYS A 262 6.24 6.33 -12.88
N ASP A 263 6.95 5.81 -11.89
CA ASP A 263 7.67 4.55 -11.99
C ASP A 263 6.73 3.38 -12.30
N GLU A 264 7.19 2.43 -13.07
CA GLU A 264 6.37 1.33 -13.58
C GLU A 264 5.84 0.40 -12.49
N ILE A 265 6.55 0.30 -11.35
CA ILE A 265 6.19 -0.57 -10.22
C ILE A 265 5.79 0.26 -9.01
N LEU A 266 6.61 1.25 -8.63
CA LEU A 266 6.45 2.01 -7.39
C LEU A 266 5.13 2.79 -7.34
N ARG A 267 4.62 3.25 -8.50
CA ARG A 267 3.32 3.93 -8.60
C ARG A 267 2.13 3.08 -8.11
N PHE A 268 2.25 1.76 -8.14
CA PHE A 268 1.21 0.83 -7.70
C PHE A 268 1.31 0.42 -6.22
N ILE A 269 2.37 0.85 -5.54
CA ILE A 269 2.52 0.63 -4.10
C ILE A 269 1.85 1.82 -3.38
N PRO A 270 0.92 1.58 -2.44
CA PRO A 270 0.30 2.65 -1.66
C PRO A 270 1.34 3.52 -0.95
N GLU A 271 1.11 4.84 -0.90
CA GLU A 271 2.12 5.81 -0.43
C GLU A 271 2.74 5.50 0.94
N PRO A 272 1.98 5.11 1.99
CA PRO A 272 2.60 4.78 3.27
C PRO A 272 3.57 3.61 3.16
N VAL A 273 3.15 2.50 2.52
CA VAL A 273 3.96 1.30 2.32
C VAL A 273 5.15 1.59 1.41
N ARG A 274 4.94 2.41 0.37
CA ARG A 274 6.01 2.87 -0.52
C ARG A 274 7.07 3.67 0.22
N PHE A 275 6.67 4.46 1.23
CA PHE A 275 7.61 5.23 2.04
C PHE A 275 8.53 4.30 2.86
N GLU A 276 7.98 3.29 3.54
CA GLU A 276 8.78 2.26 4.23
C GLU A 276 9.75 1.57 3.27
N PHE A 277 9.25 1.15 2.10
CA PHE A 277 10.05 0.44 1.12
C PHE A 277 11.19 1.28 0.55
N LEU A 278 10.92 2.51 0.11
CA LEU A 278 11.93 3.43 -0.42
C LEU A 278 12.99 3.79 0.63
N THR A 279 12.58 3.95 1.89
CA THR A 279 13.50 4.20 3.01
C THR A 279 14.41 3.00 3.23
N ALA A 280 13.87 1.77 3.23
CA ALA A 280 14.66 0.55 3.33
C ALA A 280 15.65 0.40 2.17
N ILE A 281 15.23 0.71 0.93
CA ILE A 281 16.11 0.71 -0.26
C ILE A 281 17.24 1.75 -0.09
N ALA A 282 16.90 2.99 0.29
CA ALA A 282 17.90 4.04 0.48
C ALA A 282 18.95 3.65 1.53
N LEU A 283 18.52 3.11 2.66
CA LEU A 283 19.45 2.58 3.68
C LEU A 283 20.34 1.46 3.14
N LYS A 284 19.76 0.52 2.36
CA LYS A 284 20.50 -0.60 1.77
C LYS A 284 21.54 -0.14 0.74
N GLN A 285 21.24 0.90 -0.02
CA GLN A 285 22.18 1.48 -1.00
C GLN A 285 23.33 2.24 -0.37
N HIS A 286 23.13 2.78 0.85
CA HIS A 286 24.14 3.63 1.50
C HIS A 286 25.00 2.87 2.50
N PHE A 287 24.46 1.87 3.18
CA PHE A 287 25.13 1.18 4.28
C PHE A 287 25.26 -0.32 3.99
N GLY A 288 26.38 -0.71 3.34
CA GLY A 288 26.61 -2.09 2.89
C GLY A 288 26.61 -3.13 4.01
N ASP A 289 27.18 -2.76 5.18
CA ASP A 289 27.29 -3.64 6.36
C ASP A 289 26.08 -3.57 7.30
N LEU A 290 25.04 -2.78 6.93
CA LEU A 290 23.84 -2.64 7.73
C LEU A 290 22.87 -3.79 7.43
N ASP A 291 22.51 -4.56 8.45
CA ASP A 291 21.41 -5.50 8.40
C ASP A 291 20.10 -4.71 8.53
N ILE A 292 19.27 -4.75 7.50
CA ILE A 292 18.03 -3.97 7.37
C ILE A 292 16.86 -4.95 7.32
N MET A 293 16.01 -4.91 8.32
CA MET A 293 14.86 -5.77 8.50
C MET A 293 13.56 -4.95 8.46
N PRO A 294 12.98 -4.70 7.27
CA PRO A 294 11.70 -4.02 7.19
C PRO A 294 10.57 -4.95 7.61
N ASN A 295 9.58 -4.39 8.32
CA ASN A 295 8.46 -5.13 8.86
C ASN A 295 7.18 -5.05 8.01
N TYR A 296 7.19 -4.36 6.86
CA TYR A 296 6.07 -4.43 5.92
C TYR A 296 5.82 -5.88 5.46
N SER A 297 4.57 -6.21 5.22
CA SER A 297 4.21 -7.51 4.63
C SER A 297 4.39 -7.48 3.11
N ILE A 298 4.63 -8.66 2.51
CA ILE A 298 4.91 -8.81 1.08
C ILE A 298 3.87 -9.71 0.38
N ASP A 299 3.72 -9.52 -0.92
CA ASP A 299 3.04 -10.46 -1.80
C ASP A 299 3.99 -11.60 -2.24
N ASP A 300 3.50 -12.50 -3.07
CA ASP A 300 4.25 -13.66 -3.55
C ASP A 300 5.35 -13.34 -4.60
N GLU A 301 5.43 -12.08 -5.05
CA GLU A 301 6.58 -11.53 -5.81
C GLU A 301 7.60 -10.82 -4.89
N GLY A 302 7.31 -10.75 -3.60
CA GLY A 302 8.14 -10.05 -2.61
C GLY A 302 7.93 -8.54 -2.56
N LEU A 303 6.97 -8.00 -3.32
CA LEU A 303 6.64 -6.58 -3.28
C LEU A 303 5.82 -6.23 -2.04
N PRO A 304 6.04 -5.07 -1.43
CA PRO A 304 5.25 -4.63 -0.29
C PRO A 304 3.76 -4.56 -0.60
N LYS A 305 2.92 -5.17 0.25
CA LYS A 305 1.47 -5.16 0.13
C LYS A 305 0.79 -4.36 1.24
N CYS A 306 1.35 -4.38 2.46
CA CYS A 306 0.82 -3.66 3.60
C CYS A 306 1.98 -3.17 4.49
N PHE A 307 1.78 -2.05 5.19
CA PHE A 307 2.75 -1.46 6.11
C PHE A 307 2.96 -2.34 7.35
N ALA A 308 3.99 -2.02 8.17
CA ALA A 308 4.29 -2.71 9.42
C ALA A 308 3.10 -2.68 10.40
N GLY A 309 2.92 -3.74 11.15
CA GLY A 309 1.85 -3.81 12.15
C GLY A 309 2.06 -2.89 13.32
N GLY A 310 0.98 -2.38 13.93
CA GLY A 310 1.00 -1.32 14.94
C GLY A 310 1.81 -1.57 16.23
N ASN A 311 2.36 -2.78 16.43
CA ASN A 311 3.25 -3.12 17.55
C ASN A 311 4.66 -3.48 17.08
N LYS A 312 5.01 -3.11 15.86
CA LYS A 312 6.36 -3.33 15.32
C LYS A 312 6.86 -2.05 14.68
N PRO A 313 8.15 -1.73 14.83
CA PRO A 313 8.75 -0.63 14.09
C PRO A 313 8.71 -0.91 12.58
N ASP A 314 8.71 0.14 11.75
CA ASP A 314 8.69 -0.02 10.31
C ASP A 314 9.93 -0.75 9.79
N ILE A 315 11.11 -0.34 10.28
CA ILE A 315 12.39 -0.94 9.88
C ILE A 315 13.28 -1.09 11.12
N ILE A 316 13.83 -2.27 11.32
CA ILE A 316 14.90 -2.51 12.30
C ILE A 316 16.23 -2.55 11.55
N CYS A 317 17.22 -1.81 12.06
CA CYS A 317 18.56 -1.76 11.51
C CYS A 317 19.58 -2.19 12.56
N LYS A 318 20.56 -3.01 12.14
CA LYS A 318 21.62 -3.49 13.02
C LYS A 318 22.96 -3.48 12.28
N ASP A 319 23.99 -2.99 12.95
CA ASP A 319 25.39 -3.16 12.58
C ASP A 319 26.23 -3.61 13.79
N LYS A 320 27.57 -3.56 13.66
CA LYS A 320 28.49 -4.00 14.73
C LYS A 320 28.45 -3.10 15.98
N GLU A 321 28.08 -1.83 15.81
CA GLU A 321 28.19 -0.81 16.87
C GLU A 321 26.82 -0.38 17.39
N SER A 322 25.75 -0.58 16.60
CA SER A 322 24.45 -0.01 16.90
C SER A 322 23.27 -0.87 16.46
N LYS A 323 22.17 -0.69 17.17
CA LYS A 323 20.83 -1.14 16.75
C LYS A 323 19.90 0.06 16.72
N SER A 324 19.13 0.18 15.69
CA SER A 324 18.17 1.28 15.56
C SER A 324 16.84 0.82 14.99
N ILE A 325 15.83 1.66 15.21
CA ILE A 325 14.57 1.60 14.48
C ILE A 325 14.46 2.84 13.60
N VAL A 326 13.89 2.65 12.43
CA VAL A 326 13.55 3.74 11.52
C VAL A 326 12.05 3.65 11.25
N GLU A 327 11.37 4.74 11.57
CA GLU A 327 9.91 4.88 11.44
C GLU A 327 9.60 5.99 10.46
N VAL A 328 8.64 5.77 9.60
CA VAL A 328 8.25 6.73 8.56
C VAL A 328 6.75 6.99 8.62
N SER A 329 6.34 8.24 8.45
CA SER A 329 4.92 8.59 8.44
C SER A 329 4.63 9.75 7.50
N LEU A 330 3.46 9.71 6.86
CA LEU A 330 2.94 10.82 6.05
C LEU A 330 2.21 11.87 6.89
N ILE A 331 2.11 11.70 8.20
CA ILE A 331 1.48 12.65 9.13
C ILE A 331 2.37 13.88 9.28
N CYS A 332 1.85 15.07 8.96
CA CYS A 332 2.59 16.33 8.98
C CYS A 332 2.16 17.32 10.08
N GLY A 333 1.21 16.95 10.95
CA GLY A 333 0.56 17.87 11.87
C GLY A 333 0.70 17.49 13.34
N LYS A 334 -0.19 18.07 14.15
CA LYS A 334 -0.25 17.88 15.63
C LYS A 334 -0.32 16.42 16.07
N GLY A 335 -0.87 15.54 15.22
CA GLY A 335 -0.97 14.10 15.51
C GLY A 335 0.37 13.35 15.58
N GLN A 336 1.50 13.94 15.12
CA GLN A 336 2.80 13.26 15.12
C GLN A 336 3.25 12.77 16.50
N VAL A 337 3.01 13.56 17.56
CA VAL A 337 3.42 13.15 18.92
C VAL A 337 2.65 11.93 19.36
N ASN A 338 1.33 11.97 19.30
CA ASN A 338 0.46 10.92 19.83
C ASN A 338 0.46 9.66 18.97
N ASN A 339 0.43 9.83 17.64
CA ASN A 339 0.26 8.71 16.72
C ASN A 339 1.58 8.05 16.32
N GLU A 340 2.71 8.78 16.43
CA GLU A 340 4.01 8.31 15.98
C GLU A 340 5.04 8.27 17.12
N LEU A 341 5.36 9.42 17.75
CA LEU A 341 6.51 9.48 18.67
C LEU A 341 6.29 8.71 19.97
N LEU A 342 5.06 8.62 20.49
CA LEU A 342 4.76 7.75 21.64
C LEU A 342 4.96 6.26 21.31
N PRO A 343 4.42 5.72 20.20
CA PRO A 343 4.76 4.37 19.73
C PRO A 343 6.27 4.16 19.50
N ILE A 344 6.94 5.09 18.83
CA ILE A 344 8.41 5.01 18.59
C ILE A 344 9.20 4.90 19.90
N THR A 345 8.82 5.68 20.91
CA THR A 345 9.45 5.61 22.25
C THR A 345 9.28 4.22 22.85
N ARG A 346 8.09 3.62 22.73
CA ARG A 346 7.82 2.25 23.21
C ARG A 346 8.64 1.22 22.44
N HIS A 347 8.64 1.27 21.11
CA HIS A 347 9.41 0.35 20.26
C HIS A 347 10.91 0.42 20.56
N LEU A 348 11.45 1.63 20.79
CA LEU A 348 12.86 1.79 21.16
C LEU A 348 13.17 1.16 22.52
N LYS A 349 12.31 1.33 23.52
CA LYS A 349 12.44 0.66 24.83
C LYS A 349 12.40 -0.87 24.71
N GLU A 350 11.50 -1.39 23.90
CA GLU A 350 11.39 -2.82 23.64
C GLU A 350 12.64 -3.37 22.96
N LEU A 351 13.21 -2.64 21.98
CA LEU A 351 14.48 -2.99 21.34
C LEU A 351 15.64 -3.05 22.34
N ILE A 352 15.74 -2.06 23.23
CA ILE A 352 16.75 -2.01 24.29
C ILE A 352 16.60 -3.20 25.24
N ASN A 353 15.38 -3.44 25.75
CA ASN A 353 15.09 -4.50 26.70
C ASN A 353 15.37 -5.89 26.11
N SER A 354 14.97 -6.14 24.86
CA SER A 354 15.24 -7.41 24.18
C SER A 354 16.73 -7.66 23.91
N SER A 355 17.56 -6.62 23.98
CA SER A 355 19.00 -6.68 23.71
C SER A 355 19.88 -6.74 24.97
N GLN A 356 19.33 -6.62 26.17
CA GLN A 356 20.11 -6.62 27.47
C GLN A 356 20.90 -7.89 27.72
N ASN A 357 20.51 -9.02 27.12
CA ASN A 357 21.22 -10.30 27.23
C ASN A 357 22.41 -10.45 26.27
N SER A 358 22.68 -9.45 25.41
CA SER A 358 23.83 -9.47 24.51
C SER A 358 25.06 -8.84 25.21
N HIS A 359 26.18 -9.54 25.25
CA HIS A 359 27.45 -9.03 25.80
C HIS A 359 28.06 -7.86 25.01
N LEU A 360 27.44 -7.44 23.92
CA LEU A 360 27.88 -6.34 23.07
C LEU A 360 27.21 -5.03 23.51
N LYS A 361 28.03 -4.03 23.83
CA LYS A 361 27.54 -2.65 24.05
C LYS A 361 27.16 -2.02 22.70
N HIS A 362 25.90 -2.17 22.30
CA HIS A 362 25.35 -1.43 21.15
C HIS A 362 24.84 -0.07 21.58
N SER A 363 24.99 0.94 20.71
CA SER A 363 24.22 2.17 20.85
C SER A 363 22.82 1.97 20.27
N PHE A 364 21.80 2.44 21.00
CA PHE A 364 20.39 2.31 20.60
C PHE A 364 19.81 3.67 20.27
N PHE A 365 19.09 3.77 19.18
CA PHE A 365 18.42 5.00 18.78
C PHE A 365 17.25 4.77 17.83
N ALA A 366 16.41 5.80 17.67
CA ALA A 366 15.33 5.81 16.70
C ALA A 366 15.50 6.98 15.73
N ILE A 367 15.08 6.77 14.47
CA ILE A 367 14.96 7.81 13.46
C ILE A 367 13.50 7.86 13.05
N PHE A 368 12.88 9.06 13.15
CA PHE A 368 11.55 9.33 12.64
C PHE A 368 11.63 10.24 11.42
N ILE A 369 11.04 9.82 10.30
CA ILE A 369 11.07 10.55 9.04
C ILE A 369 9.64 10.85 8.60
N ALA A 370 9.37 12.13 8.25
CA ALA A 370 8.07 12.55 7.73
C ALA A 370 8.24 13.62 6.65
N PRO A 371 7.21 13.93 5.83
CA PRO A 371 7.30 15.02 4.86
C PRO A 371 7.60 16.37 5.50
N LYS A 372 7.15 16.57 6.73
CA LYS A 372 7.40 17.76 7.53
C LYS A 372 7.35 17.42 9.01
N ILE A 373 8.31 17.90 9.78
CA ILE A 373 8.33 17.72 11.23
C ILE A 373 7.60 18.87 11.93
N TYR A 374 6.62 18.51 12.77
CA TYR A 374 5.84 19.46 13.54
C TYR A 374 6.66 19.95 14.75
N GLU A 375 6.40 21.19 15.22
CA GLU A 375 7.22 21.81 16.27
C GLU A 375 7.14 21.05 17.61
N ASP A 376 5.95 20.55 17.98
CA ASP A 376 5.81 19.77 19.22
C ASP A 376 6.58 18.45 19.16
N SER A 377 6.74 17.87 17.98
CA SER A 377 7.58 16.68 17.76
C SER A 377 9.05 16.95 18.08
N LYS A 378 9.55 18.16 17.72
CA LYS A 378 10.91 18.59 18.05
C LYS A 378 11.11 18.79 19.55
N ARG A 379 10.08 19.29 20.24
CA ARG A 379 10.09 19.46 21.70
C ARG A 379 10.04 18.12 22.42
N TYR A 380 9.17 17.23 21.94
CA TYR A 380 9.00 15.90 22.52
C TYR A 380 10.31 15.09 22.50
N VAL A 381 11.03 15.02 21.39
CA VAL A 381 12.29 14.27 21.32
C VAL A 381 13.38 14.84 22.24
N LYS A 382 13.40 16.15 22.44
CA LYS A 382 14.31 16.78 23.43
C LYS A 382 13.93 16.40 24.86
N PHE A 383 12.63 16.40 25.18
CA PHE A 383 12.11 16.03 26.47
C PHE A 383 12.44 14.55 26.79
N ILE A 384 12.13 13.62 25.89
CA ILE A 384 12.42 12.19 26.09
C ILE A 384 13.92 11.91 26.24
N LYS A 385 14.77 12.63 25.51
CA LYS A 385 16.22 12.53 25.68
C LYS A 385 16.66 13.00 27.07
N PHE A 386 16.08 14.08 27.60
CA PHE A 386 16.38 14.59 28.93
C PHE A 386 15.82 13.69 30.03
N ASP A 387 14.57 13.27 29.91
CA ASP A 387 13.83 12.53 30.95
C ASP A 387 14.25 11.06 31.05
N GLU A 388 14.37 10.40 29.90
CA GLU A 388 14.58 8.95 29.82
C GLU A 388 15.93 8.55 29.20
N GLY A 389 16.72 9.49 28.72
CA GLY A 389 18.01 9.21 28.07
C GLY A 389 17.89 8.56 26.68
N LEU A 390 16.69 8.50 26.10
CA LEU A 390 16.45 7.84 24.81
C LEU A 390 16.82 8.76 23.65
N GLU A 391 17.62 8.26 22.72
CA GLU A 391 18.03 8.98 21.53
C GLU A 391 17.01 8.77 20.40
N ILE A 392 16.16 9.76 20.17
CA ILE A 392 15.23 9.79 19.03
C ILE A 392 15.57 11.01 18.18
N LYS A 393 15.72 10.84 16.87
CA LYS A 393 15.93 11.91 15.90
C LYS A 393 14.76 11.95 14.94
N ASN A 394 14.15 13.13 14.85
CA ASN A 394 13.14 13.42 13.83
C ASN A 394 13.72 14.31 12.74
N MET A 395 13.43 13.99 11.49
CA MET A 395 13.88 14.74 10.33
C MET A 395 12.84 14.69 9.22
N ASP A 396 12.82 15.73 8.39
CA ASP A 396 12.01 15.63 7.18
C ASP A 396 12.73 14.80 6.10
N ILE A 397 11.98 14.46 5.04
CA ILE A 397 12.49 13.61 3.96
C ILE A 397 13.74 14.21 3.30
N LEU A 398 13.81 15.52 3.14
CA LEU A 398 14.95 16.17 2.50
C LEU A 398 16.16 16.16 3.42
N GLU A 399 15.96 16.43 4.72
CA GLU A 399 17.02 16.27 5.75
C GLU A 399 17.53 14.83 5.78
N PHE A 400 16.65 13.84 5.72
CA PHE A 400 17.05 12.42 5.66
C PHE A 400 17.94 12.14 4.45
N ILE A 401 17.52 12.55 3.25
CA ILE A 401 18.31 12.37 2.02
C ILE A 401 19.68 13.05 2.13
N GLN A 402 19.74 14.27 2.66
CA GLN A 402 21.00 14.98 2.86
C GLN A 402 21.92 14.25 3.84
N ASN A 403 21.37 13.77 4.95
CA ASN A 403 22.14 13.08 5.99
C ASN A 403 22.72 11.74 5.51
N ILE A 404 21.95 10.92 4.79
CA ILE A 404 22.46 9.65 4.28
C ILE A 404 23.53 9.82 3.20
N LYS A 405 23.50 10.91 2.40
CA LYS A 405 24.51 11.20 1.37
C LYS A 405 25.92 11.42 1.95
N ILE A 406 26.01 11.95 3.16
CA ILE A 406 27.28 12.28 3.81
C ILE A 406 27.68 11.32 4.93
N ALA A 407 26.78 10.42 5.34
CA ALA A 407 27.05 9.45 6.40
C ALA A 407 27.71 8.17 5.84
N TYR A 408 28.69 7.63 6.57
CA TYR A 408 29.29 6.33 6.30
C TYR A 408 28.69 5.21 7.15
N THR A 409 28.09 5.55 8.28
CA THR A 409 27.40 4.61 9.18
C THR A 409 26.07 5.19 9.63
N GLN A 410 25.15 4.31 10.07
CA GLN A 410 23.86 4.77 10.61
C GLN A 410 24.02 5.67 11.85
N ASN A 411 25.04 5.47 12.67
CA ASN A 411 25.36 6.36 13.81
C ASN A 411 25.70 7.78 13.38
N GLN A 412 26.32 7.96 12.22
CA GLN A 412 26.68 9.29 11.69
C GLN A 412 25.45 10.05 11.23
N VAL A 413 24.38 9.39 10.77
CA VAL A 413 23.11 10.06 10.43
C VAL A 413 22.62 10.87 11.65
N ILE A 414 22.77 10.35 12.86
CA ILE A 414 22.42 11.06 14.09
C ILE A 414 23.44 12.14 14.44
N LYS A 415 24.73 11.85 14.34
CA LYS A 415 25.80 12.78 14.71
C LYS A 415 25.87 14.01 13.81
N ASN A 416 25.69 13.83 12.50
CA ASN A 416 25.75 14.95 11.54
C ASN A 416 24.69 16.03 11.79
N LEU A 417 23.53 15.66 12.29
CA LEU A 417 22.49 16.61 12.70
C LEU A 417 22.91 17.49 13.90
N CYS A 418 23.87 17.04 14.70
CA CYS A 418 24.39 17.85 15.81
C CYS A 418 25.39 18.92 15.35
N ILE A 419 26.11 18.69 14.26
CA ILE A 419 27.15 19.59 13.73
C ILE A 419 26.53 20.76 13.00
N GLN A 420 25.50 20.55 12.20
CA GLN A 420 24.83 21.62 11.44
C GLN A 420 24.10 22.65 12.33
N ARG A 421 23.74 22.33 13.57
CA ARG A 421 23.07 23.25 14.51
C ARG A 421 24.04 24.16 15.30
N ASN A 422 25.33 23.89 15.26
CA ASN A 422 26.35 24.70 15.91
C ASN A 422 26.98 25.75 14.96
N LEU A 423 26.51 25.79 13.70
CA LEU A 423 26.98 26.73 12.66
C LEU A 423 25.91 27.73 12.20
N GLY A 424 24.75 27.80 12.91
CA GLY A 424 23.68 28.76 12.64
C GLY A 424 23.28 29.61 13.83
#